data_eeb40c76b0a992e87a1ea62e29f63ef5
#
_entry.id   eeb40c76b0a992e87a1ea62e29f63ef5
#
_cell.length_a   1.000
_cell.length_b   1.000
_cell.length_c   1.000
_cell.angle_alpha   90.00
_cell.angle_beta   90.00
_cell.angle_gamma   90.00
#
_symmetry.space_group_name_H-M   'P 1'
#
loop_
_entity.id
_entity.type
_entity.pdbx_description
1 polymer ?
#
loop_
_entity_poly.entity_id
_entity_poly.type
_entity_poly.pdbx_seq_one_letter_code
_entity_poly.pdbx_strand_id
1 'polypeptide(L)'
;MKKTKRKLVNLCLALFLALLGGVFFTAGNTKTVQAASRMVMLRGNTTYSSYDFTRDGKKDRFKATADSQSGYMKIYLNGIYKQRIFIGKGADLYWCSISKKDTYLLVMNYLYGGHELKAYMYSCGKFKSTPGESNLNKVLPFSRFKKVSGNTFYVESETDGYWRNPASLKNLPSITVETKFTVKNNKITCASWNSKVTGSRTFYAQNSFRTSKSMTKLSVKDGPYVRAGQKVTLNYIRLNRSTFLYQISVNGRTGWFADSQSIKFR
;
A
#
# COMPACT_ATOMS: atom_id res chain seq x y z
N MET A 1 -60.70 -37.21 -31.56
CA MET A 1 -59.28 -37.41 -31.20
C MET A 1 -58.30 -36.25 -31.50
N LYS A 2 -58.53 -35.40 -32.51
CA LYS A 2 -57.61 -34.30 -32.85
C LYS A 2 -57.56 -33.13 -31.82
N LYS A 3 -58.70 -32.80 -31.16
CA LYS A 3 -58.77 -31.69 -30.19
C LYS A 3 -58.03 -31.94 -28.86
N THR A 4 -57.98 -33.20 -28.41
CA THR A 4 -57.32 -33.57 -27.16
C THR A 4 -55.79 -33.53 -27.26
N LYS A 5 -55.23 -33.94 -28.42
CA LYS A 5 -53.78 -33.86 -28.67
C LYS A 5 -53.26 -32.42 -28.71
N ARG A 6 -54.01 -31.46 -29.30
CA ARG A 6 -53.63 -30.04 -29.32
C ARG A 6 -53.59 -29.41 -27.90
N LYS A 7 -54.55 -29.77 -27.02
CA LYS A 7 -54.57 -29.27 -25.65
C LYS A 7 -53.35 -29.79 -24.82
N LEU A 8 -52.97 -31.05 -25.04
CA LEU A 8 -51.82 -31.65 -24.34
C LEU A 8 -50.50 -31.02 -24.79
N VAL A 9 -50.30 -30.77 -26.08
CA VAL A 9 -49.10 -30.11 -26.62
C VAL A 9 -48.98 -28.68 -26.12
N ASN A 10 -50.06 -27.92 -26.05
CA ASN A 10 -50.06 -26.56 -25.53
C ASN A 10 -49.78 -26.53 -24.01
N LEU A 11 -50.24 -27.52 -23.25
CA LEU A 11 -49.96 -27.62 -21.81
C LEU A 11 -48.48 -27.97 -21.54
N CYS A 12 -47.91 -28.87 -22.35
CA CYS A 12 -46.47 -29.18 -22.24
C CYS A 12 -45.60 -28.02 -22.65
N LEU A 13 -45.97 -27.24 -23.68
CA LEU A 13 -45.24 -26.05 -24.11
C LEU A 13 -45.27 -24.95 -23.04
N ALA A 14 -46.44 -24.74 -22.39
CA ALA A 14 -46.57 -23.76 -21.29
C ALA A 14 -45.76 -24.14 -20.05
N LEU A 15 -45.70 -25.45 -19.70
CA LEU A 15 -44.89 -25.96 -18.63
C LEU A 15 -43.37 -25.84 -18.92
N PHE A 16 -42.99 -26.06 -20.18
CA PHE A 16 -41.58 -25.91 -20.60
C PHE A 16 -41.11 -24.45 -20.58
N LEU A 17 -41.99 -23.52 -20.99
CA LEU A 17 -41.74 -22.09 -20.92
C LEU A 17 -41.71 -21.57 -19.46
N ALA A 18 -42.53 -22.12 -18.56
CA ALA A 18 -42.51 -21.78 -17.15
C ALA A 18 -41.24 -22.30 -16.44
N LEU A 19 -40.73 -23.45 -16.84
CA LEU A 19 -39.44 -23.99 -16.33
C LEU A 19 -38.26 -23.21 -16.85
N LEU A 20 -38.26 -22.76 -18.10
CA LEU A 20 -37.20 -21.88 -18.64
C LEU A 20 -37.26 -20.46 -18.09
N GLY A 21 -38.46 -19.93 -17.82
CA GLY A 21 -38.61 -18.63 -17.16
C GLY A 21 -38.14 -18.62 -15.71
N GLY A 22 -38.34 -19.73 -14.99
CA GLY A 22 -37.89 -19.87 -13.58
C GLY A 22 -36.37 -19.95 -13.41
N VAL A 23 -35.63 -20.37 -14.43
CA VAL A 23 -34.16 -20.45 -14.41
C VAL A 23 -33.51 -19.09 -14.70
N PHE A 24 -34.20 -18.17 -15.36
CA PHE A 24 -33.70 -16.83 -15.69
C PHE A 24 -33.88 -15.79 -14.57
N PHE A 25 -34.75 -16.06 -13.59
CA PHE A 25 -34.99 -15.10 -12.49
C PHE A 25 -34.19 -15.33 -11.22
N THR A 26 -33.34 -16.35 -11.16
CA THR A 26 -32.39 -16.53 -10.04
C THR A 26 -30.94 -16.14 -10.36
N ALA A 27 -30.70 -15.50 -11.51
CA ALA A 27 -29.51 -14.65 -11.70
C ALA A 27 -29.68 -13.31 -10.95
N GLY A 28 -30.35 -13.36 -9.78
CA GLY A 28 -30.39 -12.27 -8.85
C GLY A 28 -28.97 -12.03 -8.36
N ASN A 29 -28.45 -10.86 -8.62
CA ASN A 29 -27.44 -10.13 -7.87
C ASN A 29 -26.76 -10.96 -6.77
N THR A 30 -25.96 -11.97 -7.13
CA THR A 30 -24.87 -12.37 -6.30
C THR A 30 -23.93 -11.16 -6.31
N LYS A 31 -24.15 -10.22 -5.40
CA LYS A 31 -23.09 -9.34 -4.96
C LYS A 31 -21.95 -10.29 -4.67
N THR A 32 -20.99 -10.36 -5.58
CA THR A 32 -19.71 -10.99 -5.31
C THR A 32 -19.22 -10.27 -4.08
N VAL A 33 -19.38 -10.90 -2.92
CA VAL A 33 -18.81 -10.40 -1.67
C VAL A 33 -17.31 -10.40 -1.96
N GLN A 34 -16.82 -9.25 -2.37
CA GLN A 34 -15.42 -9.04 -2.62
C GLN A 34 -14.73 -9.37 -1.30
N ALA A 35 -13.95 -10.45 -1.26
CA ALA A 35 -13.28 -10.86 -0.05
C ALA A 35 -12.56 -9.64 0.50
N ALA A 36 -12.89 -9.24 1.72
CA ALA A 36 -12.32 -8.06 2.34
C ALA A 36 -10.79 -8.16 2.28
N SER A 37 -10.13 -7.13 1.78
CA SER A 37 -8.69 -7.06 1.75
C SER A 37 -8.14 -7.16 3.17
N ARG A 38 -7.16 -8.01 3.39
CA ARG A 38 -6.64 -8.34 4.72
C ARG A 38 -5.13 -8.37 4.73
N MET A 39 -4.55 -7.84 5.80
CA MET A 39 -3.12 -7.96 6.09
C MET A 39 -2.96 -8.50 7.51
N VAL A 40 -2.14 -9.54 7.67
CA VAL A 40 -1.90 -10.21 8.95
C VAL A 40 -0.42 -10.37 9.17
N MET A 41 0.07 -9.91 10.32
CA MET A 41 1.47 -10.08 10.73
C MET A 41 1.75 -11.56 11.02
N LEU A 42 2.86 -12.05 10.51
CA LEU A 42 3.33 -13.42 10.70
C LEU A 42 4.58 -13.40 11.60
N ARG A 43 4.54 -14.15 12.68
CA ARG A 43 5.69 -14.28 13.58
C ARG A 43 6.67 -15.33 13.04
N GLY A 44 7.96 -15.07 13.16
CA GLY A 44 9.01 -16.03 12.87
C GLY A 44 8.89 -17.30 13.73
N ASN A 45 9.37 -18.41 13.22
CA ASN A 45 9.33 -19.74 13.85
C ASN A 45 7.93 -20.31 14.15
N THR A 46 6.88 -19.61 13.75
CA THR A 46 5.47 -20.04 13.92
C THR A 46 4.98 -20.66 12.62
N THR A 47 4.18 -21.73 12.74
CA THR A 47 3.50 -22.35 11.59
C THR A 47 2.09 -21.79 11.47
N TYR A 48 1.74 -21.32 10.29
CA TYR A 48 0.42 -20.82 9.94
C TYR A 48 -0.25 -21.76 8.94
N SER A 49 -1.50 -22.11 9.17
CA SER A 49 -2.26 -23.04 8.32
C SER A 49 -3.62 -22.44 7.87
N SER A 50 -3.76 -21.12 7.96
CA SER A 50 -5.05 -20.43 7.73
C SER A 50 -5.08 -19.62 6.44
N TYR A 51 -3.97 -19.54 5.71
CA TYR A 51 -3.82 -18.62 4.59
C TYR A 51 -3.46 -19.36 3.31
N ASP A 52 -3.97 -18.89 2.18
CA ASP A 52 -3.64 -19.36 0.85
C ASP A 52 -2.48 -18.51 0.30
N PHE A 53 -1.27 -19.05 0.29
CA PHE A 53 -0.09 -18.42 -0.30
C PHE A 53 0.13 -18.82 -1.75
N THR A 54 -0.35 -20.02 -2.13
CA THR A 54 -0.17 -20.57 -3.47
C THR A 54 -1.19 -20.04 -4.47
N ARG A 55 -2.27 -19.45 -4.01
CA ARG A 55 -3.39 -18.92 -4.81
C ARG A 55 -4.19 -20.02 -5.53
N ASP A 56 -4.19 -21.23 -4.99
CA ASP A 56 -4.95 -22.36 -5.53
C ASP A 56 -6.34 -22.51 -4.90
N GLY A 57 -6.68 -21.62 -3.97
CA GLY A 57 -7.93 -21.63 -3.22
C GLY A 57 -7.91 -22.51 -1.97
N LYS A 58 -6.79 -23.18 -1.70
CA LYS A 58 -6.60 -24.01 -0.50
C LYS A 58 -5.72 -23.30 0.52
N LYS A 59 -5.88 -23.67 1.79
CA LYS A 59 -5.03 -23.16 2.85
C LYS A 59 -3.69 -23.86 2.83
N ASP A 60 -2.62 -23.07 2.90
CA ASP A 60 -1.25 -23.58 2.95
C ASP A 60 -0.70 -23.62 4.36
N ARG A 61 0.26 -24.51 4.59
CA ARG A 61 1.06 -24.54 5.81
C ARG A 61 2.34 -23.75 5.60
N PHE A 62 2.35 -22.49 6.06
CA PHE A 62 3.50 -21.58 5.94
C PHE A 62 4.33 -21.58 7.22
N LYS A 63 5.65 -21.57 7.10
CA LYS A 63 6.59 -21.34 8.19
C LYS A 63 7.78 -20.53 7.69
N ALA A 64 8.21 -19.54 8.47
CA ALA A 64 9.43 -18.79 8.26
C ALA A 64 10.37 -18.98 9.46
N THR A 65 11.63 -19.31 9.22
CA THR A 65 12.65 -19.48 10.25
C THR A 65 13.81 -18.53 10.00
N ALA A 66 14.02 -17.60 10.92
CA ALA A 66 15.16 -16.70 10.83
C ALA A 66 16.43 -17.44 11.23
N ASP A 67 17.49 -17.19 10.48
CA ASP A 67 18.86 -17.52 10.83
C ASP A 67 19.57 -16.21 11.20
N SER A 68 19.69 -15.99 12.49
CA SER A 68 20.23 -14.73 13.04
C SER A 68 21.72 -14.51 12.70
N GLN A 69 22.46 -15.57 12.41
CA GLN A 69 23.87 -15.46 12.07
C GLN A 69 24.11 -15.09 10.61
N SER A 70 23.27 -15.62 9.72
CA SER A 70 23.43 -15.40 8.28
C SER A 70 22.73 -14.14 7.75
N GLY A 71 21.85 -13.52 8.53
CA GLY A 71 20.99 -12.42 8.07
C GLY A 71 19.94 -12.85 7.04
N TYR A 72 19.63 -14.14 6.98
CA TYR A 72 18.63 -14.71 6.09
C TYR A 72 17.51 -15.39 6.86
N MET A 73 16.37 -15.49 6.19
CA MET A 73 15.20 -16.24 6.63
C MET A 73 14.88 -17.33 5.64
N LYS A 74 14.68 -18.56 6.12
CA LYS A 74 14.24 -19.69 5.32
C LYS A 74 12.72 -19.76 5.31
N ILE A 75 12.15 -19.88 4.12
CA ILE A 75 10.71 -19.98 3.90
C ILE A 75 10.34 -21.41 3.54
N TYR A 76 9.38 -21.96 4.24
CA TYR A 76 8.79 -23.27 4.02
C TYR A 76 7.31 -23.13 3.69
N LEU A 77 6.83 -23.88 2.71
CA LEU A 77 5.42 -23.96 2.33
C LEU A 77 5.03 -25.42 2.19
N ASN A 78 3.99 -25.84 2.91
CA ASN A 78 3.53 -27.22 2.97
C ASN A 78 4.63 -28.22 3.38
N GLY A 79 5.49 -27.80 4.32
CA GLY A 79 6.63 -28.58 4.80
C GLY A 79 7.87 -28.58 3.90
N ILE A 80 7.76 -28.02 2.69
CA ILE A 80 8.85 -28.01 1.70
C ILE A 80 9.59 -26.68 1.77
N TYR A 81 10.90 -26.72 1.85
CA TYR A 81 11.76 -25.54 1.69
C TYR A 81 11.56 -24.92 0.31
N LYS A 82 11.31 -23.62 0.26
CA LYS A 82 11.08 -22.88 -0.99
C LYS A 82 12.25 -21.98 -1.35
N GLN A 83 12.69 -21.17 -0.40
CA GLN A 83 13.77 -20.23 -0.63
C GLN A 83 14.27 -19.59 0.68
N ARG A 84 15.37 -18.85 0.58
CA ARG A 84 15.83 -17.91 1.59
C ARG A 84 15.61 -16.47 1.13
N ILE A 85 15.26 -15.60 2.07
CA ILE A 85 15.08 -14.15 1.85
C ILE A 85 16.07 -13.44 2.76
N PHE A 86 16.80 -12.47 2.20
CA PHE A 86 17.67 -11.62 3.01
C PHE A 86 16.83 -10.68 3.88
N ILE A 87 17.14 -10.62 5.17
CA ILE A 87 16.40 -9.84 6.17
C ILE A 87 17.30 -8.87 6.95
N GLY A 88 18.60 -8.84 6.67
CA GLY A 88 19.55 -7.99 7.38
C GLY A 88 19.57 -8.27 8.88
N LYS A 89 19.22 -7.28 9.70
CA LYS A 89 19.13 -7.38 11.16
C LYS A 89 17.84 -8.05 11.67
N GLY A 90 16.87 -8.22 10.81
CA GLY A 90 15.56 -8.79 11.11
C GLY A 90 14.52 -8.37 10.10
N ALA A 91 13.32 -8.90 10.23
CA ALA A 91 12.21 -8.52 9.36
C ALA A 91 10.86 -8.77 10.03
N ASP A 92 9.89 -7.91 9.69
CA ASP A 92 8.48 -8.21 9.87
C ASP A 92 7.90 -8.82 8.60
N LEU A 93 7.08 -9.83 8.78
CA LEU A 93 6.41 -10.53 7.72
C LEU A 93 4.91 -10.32 7.81
N TYR A 94 4.27 -10.21 6.65
CA TYR A 94 2.82 -10.14 6.60
C TYR A 94 2.29 -11.01 5.46
N TRP A 95 1.27 -11.80 5.76
CA TRP A 95 0.40 -12.31 4.72
C TRP A 95 -0.58 -11.21 4.34
N CYS A 96 -0.77 -10.99 3.06
CA CYS A 96 -1.67 -9.97 2.55
C CYS A 96 -2.54 -10.56 1.45
N SER A 97 -3.86 -10.37 1.56
CA SER A 97 -4.82 -10.69 0.51
C SER A 97 -5.51 -9.43 0.05
N ILE A 98 -5.44 -9.16 -1.24
CA ILE A 98 -6.14 -8.06 -1.90
C ILE A 98 -7.47 -8.58 -2.49
N SER A 99 -7.45 -9.80 -3.02
CA SER A 99 -8.60 -10.53 -3.52
C SER A 99 -8.42 -12.02 -3.27
N LYS A 100 -9.41 -12.84 -3.59
CA LYS A 100 -9.29 -14.32 -3.46
C LYS A 100 -8.09 -14.89 -4.23
N LYS A 101 -7.67 -14.22 -5.32
CA LYS A 101 -6.57 -14.67 -6.19
C LYS A 101 -5.29 -13.84 -6.05
N ASP A 102 -5.31 -12.76 -5.30
CA ASP A 102 -4.19 -11.82 -5.19
C ASP A 102 -3.66 -11.77 -3.76
N THR A 103 -2.81 -12.74 -3.43
CA THR A 103 -2.14 -12.84 -2.14
C THR A 103 -0.65 -12.55 -2.28
N TYR A 104 -0.08 -11.95 -1.25
CA TYR A 104 1.31 -11.52 -1.21
C TYR A 104 1.93 -11.87 0.14
N LEU A 105 3.21 -12.23 0.11
CA LEU A 105 4.07 -12.19 1.28
C LEU A 105 4.78 -10.83 1.28
N LEU A 106 4.42 -9.97 2.21
CA LEU A 106 5.08 -8.68 2.41
C LEU A 106 6.18 -8.85 3.45
N VAL A 107 7.32 -8.23 3.20
CA VAL A 107 8.50 -8.29 4.07
C VAL A 107 8.99 -6.87 4.30
N MET A 108 9.17 -6.50 5.56
CA MET A 108 9.82 -5.27 5.96
C MET A 108 11.15 -5.63 6.60
N ASN A 109 12.24 -5.46 5.87
CA ASN A 109 13.59 -5.74 6.34
C ASN A 109 14.14 -4.60 7.18
N TYR A 110 14.80 -4.92 8.28
CA TYR A 110 15.54 -3.97 9.10
C TYR A 110 16.99 -3.87 8.62
N LEU A 111 17.32 -2.75 8.00
CA LEU A 111 18.66 -2.46 7.50
C LEU A 111 19.33 -1.37 8.34
N TYR A 112 20.66 -1.22 8.17
CA TYR A 112 21.35 -0.04 8.68
C TYR A 112 20.85 1.20 7.95
N GLY A 113 20.22 2.12 8.68
CA GLY A 113 19.74 3.39 8.13
C GLY A 113 18.35 3.38 7.53
N GLY A 114 17.52 2.37 7.83
CA GLY A 114 16.12 2.38 7.41
C GLY A 114 15.50 0.99 7.28
N HIS A 115 14.36 0.96 6.62
CA HIS A 115 13.66 -0.27 6.30
C HIS A 115 13.60 -0.45 4.79
N GLU A 116 13.69 -1.70 4.34
CA GLU A 116 13.44 -2.08 2.95
C GLU A 116 12.12 -2.86 2.88
N LEU A 117 11.21 -2.38 2.07
CA LEU A 117 9.91 -3.03 1.87
C LEU A 117 9.97 -3.92 0.62
N LYS A 118 9.54 -5.17 0.77
CA LYS A 118 9.44 -6.14 -0.31
C LYS A 118 8.04 -6.75 -0.36
N ALA A 119 7.61 -7.07 -1.57
CA ALA A 119 6.35 -7.77 -1.80
C ALA A 119 6.60 -8.93 -2.76
N TYR A 120 6.30 -10.13 -2.30
CA TYR A 120 6.46 -11.35 -3.06
C TYR A 120 5.11 -11.96 -3.39
N MET A 121 5.00 -12.51 -4.59
CA MET A 121 3.90 -13.36 -5.01
C MET A 121 4.40 -14.78 -5.25
N TYR A 122 3.61 -15.78 -4.89
CA TYR A 122 3.95 -17.18 -5.19
C TYR A 122 3.66 -17.48 -6.66
N SER A 123 4.66 -17.98 -7.37
CA SER A 123 4.55 -18.33 -8.78
C SER A 123 5.58 -19.38 -9.16
N CYS A 124 5.18 -20.43 -9.89
CA CYS A 124 6.08 -21.50 -10.34
C CYS A 124 6.91 -22.09 -9.19
N GLY A 125 6.27 -22.42 -8.06
CA GLY A 125 6.92 -23.09 -6.93
C GLY A 125 7.77 -22.20 -6.02
N LYS A 126 7.88 -20.89 -6.27
CA LYS A 126 8.72 -19.94 -5.52
C LYS A 126 7.99 -18.63 -5.23
N PHE A 127 8.44 -17.91 -4.20
CA PHE A 127 8.06 -16.53 -3.99
C PHE A 127 8.93 -15.62 -4.86
N LYS A 128 8.33 -14.95 -5.83
CA LYS A 128 9.00 -14.01 -6.75
C LYS A 128 8.66 -12.58 -6.38
N SER A 129 9.61 -11.66 -6.53
CA SER A 129 9.35 -10.23 -6.38
C SER A 129 8.19 -9.80 -7.27
N THR A 130 7.27 -9.05 -6.69
CA THR A 130 6.13 -8.50 -7.42
C THR A 130 6.61 -7.40 -8.36
N PRO A 131 6.23 -7.39 -9.63
CA PRO A 131 6.59 -6.32 -10.55
C PRO A 131 6.27 -4.93 -9.96
N GLY A 132 7.24 -4.02 -10.01
CA GLY A 132 7.12 -2.67 -9.43
C GLY A 132 7.31 -2.60 -7.92
N GLU A 133 7.72 -3.67 -7.25
CA GLU A 133 8.08 -3.70 -5.83
C GLU A 133 9.06 -2.59 -5.45
N SER A 134 10.05 -2.31 -6.30
CA SER A 134 11.05 -1.26 -6.06
C SER A 134 10.43 0.13 -5.83
N ASN A 135 9.17 0.35 -6.23
CA ASN A 135 8.47 1.58 -5.95
C ASN A 135 8.19 1.78 -4.45
N LEU A 136 8.04 0.68 -3.69
CA LEU A 136 7.82 0.73 -2.24
C LEU A 136 8.96 1.44 -1.50
N ASN A 137 10.19 1.39 -2.05
CA ASN A 137 11.39 1.94 -1.45
C ASN A 137 11.77 3.34 -1.97
N LYS A 138 10.96 3.93 -2.85
CA LYS A 138 11.12 5.30 -3.35
C LYS A 138 10.41 6.36 -2.48
N VAL A 139 9.92 5.97 -1.34
CA VAL A 139 9.32 6.83 -0.32
C VAL A 139 10.37 7.21 0.74
N LEU A 140 9.92 7.85 1.82
CA LEU A 140 10.81 8.21 2.91
C LEU A 140 11.44 6.97 3.57
N PRO A 141 12.63 7.08 4.16
CA PRO A 141 13.22 6.02 4.99
C PRO A 141 12.29 5.68 6.17
N PHE A 142 12.56 4.56 6.87
CA PHE A 142 11.73 4.09 7.99
C PHE A 142 10.26 3.86 7.64
N SER A 143 10.06 3.24 6.48
CA SER A 143 8.73 2.89 5.98
C SER A 143 8.27 1.54 6.50
N ARG A 144 6.97 1.43 6.79
CA ARG A 144 6.31 0.19 7.20
C ARG A 144 4.99 -0.02 6.48
N PHE A 145 4.61 -1.26 6.28
CA PHE A 145 3.25 -1.58 5.83
C PHE A 145 2.27 -1.27 6.96
N LYS A 146 1.27 -0.43 6.69
CA LYS A 146 0.26 -0.02 7.67
C LYS A 146 -1.01 -0.85 7.56
N LYS A 147 -1.55 -0.94 6.36
CA LYS A 147 -2.79 -1.67 6.06
C LYS A 147 -2.92 -1.91 4.56
N VAL A 148 -3.89 -2.75 4.22
CA VAL A 148 -4.38 -2.91 2.85
C VAL A 148 -5.87 -2.61 2.81
N SER A 149 -6.34 -2.00 1.72
CA SER A 149 -7.76 -1.74 1.48
C SER A 149 -8.04 -1.77 -0.02
N GLY A 150 -8.98 -2.62 -0.45
CA GLY A 150 -9.15 -2.92 -1.86
C GLY A 150 -7.83 -3.38 -2.47
N ASN A 151 -7.45 -2.81 -3.59
CA ASN A 151 -6.19 -3.10 -4.28
C ASN A 151 -5.04 -2.16 -3.87
N THR A 152 -5.11 -1.55 -2.69
CA THR A 152 -4.15 -0.52 -2.25
C THR A 152 -3.41 -0.94 -1.01
N PHE A 153 -2.07 -0.92 -1.06
CA PHE A 153 -1.20 -0.91 0.10
C PHE A 153 -1.03 0.50 0.63
N TYR A 154 -1.14 0.67 1.93
CA TYR A 154 -0.83 1.91 2.63
C TYR A 154 0.49 1.72 3.37
N VAL A 155 1.47 2.51 2.96
CA VAL A 155 2.79 2.53 3.57
C VAL A 155 2.89 3.79 4.41
N GLU A 156 3.20 3.60 5.68
CA GLU A 156 3.49 4.68 6.60
C GLU A 156 4.99 4.85 6.70
N SER A 157 5.47 6.08 6.63
CA SER A 157 6.88 6.43 6.72
C SER A 157 7.07 7.57 7.71
N GLU A 158 8.23 7.62 8.34
CA GLU A 158 8.59 8.65 9.28
C GLU A 158 9.81 9.42 8.78
N THR A 159 9.79 10.75 8.94
CA THR A 159 10.99 11.56 8.85
C THR A 159 11.65 11.51 10.20
N ASP A 160 12.60 10.64 10.38
CA ASP A 160 13.33 10.63 11.63
C ASP A 160 14.64 11.44 11.48
N GLY A 161 15.04 12.04 12.60
CA GLY A 161 16.12 13.01 12.67
C GLY A 161 17.52 12.51 12.34
N TYR A 162 17.71 11.23 12.07
CA TYR A 162 19.04 10.62 11.92
C TYR A 162 19.58 10.58 10.48
N TRP A 163 18.68 10.39 9.50
CA TRP A 163 19.10 10.19 8.10
C TRP A 163 18.39 11.16 7.17
N ARG A 164 19.10 12.23 6.78
CA ARG A 164 18.60 13.26 5.87
C ARG A 164 17.40 14.04 6.43
N ASN A 165 17.59 14.62 7.62
CA ASN A 165 16.64 15.63 8.07
C ASN A 165 16.55 16.72 7.00
N PRO A 166 15.36 16.91 6.41
CA PRO A 166 15.14 18.03 5.55
C PRO A 166 15.54 19.31 6.30
N ALA A 167 16.34 20.14 5.69
CA ALA A 167 16.89 21.32 6.35
C ALA A 167 15.80 22.23 6.92
N SER A 168 14.66 22.32 6.22
CA SER A 168 13.49 23.11 6.65
C SER A 168 12.77 22.51 7.87
N LEU A 169 12.90 21.22 8.12
CA LEU A 169 12.16 20.50 9.17
C LEU A 169 13.07 20.04 10.34
N LYS A 170 14.35 20.42 10.33
CA LYS A 170 15.38 19.93 11.25
C LYS A 170 15.00 20.06 12.74
N ASN A 171 14.24 21.06 13.10
CA ASN A 171 13.84 21.32 14.48
C ASN A 171 12.44 20.81 14.82
N LEU A 172 11.80 20.10 13.90
CA LEU A 172 10.48 19.54 14.14
C LEU A 172 10.58 18.11 14.69
N PRO A 173 9.58 17.66 15.45
CA PRO A 173 9.45 16.26 15.81
C PRO A 173 9.28 15.41 14.55
N SER A 174 9.48 14.11 14.68
CA SER A 174 9.25 13.16 13.59
C SER A 174 7.88 13.36 12.95
N ILE A 175 7.85 13.44 11.62
CA ILE A 175 6.63 13.65 10.86
C ILE A 175 6.25 12.33 10.19
N THR A 176 5.05 11.88 10.49
CA THR A 176 4.50 10.67 9.90
C THR A 176 3.75 11.00 8.62
N VAL A 177 4.02 10.26 7.56
CA VAL A 177 3.34 10.37 6.27
C VAL A 177 2.78 9.04 5.81
N GLU A 178 1.75 9.08 4.99
CA GLU A 178 1.14 7.90 4.36
C GLU A 178 1.24 8.00 2.85
N THR A 179 1.79 6.96 2.22
CA THR A 179 1.88 6.81 0.77
C THR A 179 1.00 5.63 0.33
N LYS A 180 0.33 5.78 -0.82
CA LYS A 180 -0.58 4.77 -1.38
C LYS A 180 0.04 4.11 -2.60
N PHE A 181 0.09 2.78 -2.57
CA PHE A 181 0.53 1.96 -3.70
C PHE A 181 -0.61 1.08 -4.17
N THR A 182 -0.98 1.22 -5.43
CA THR A 182 -2.05 0.43 -6.05
C THR A 182 -1.46 -0.81 -6.71
N VAL A 183 -2.12 -1.94 -6.54
CA VAL A 183 -1.80 -3.18 -7.26
C VAL A 183 -2.83 -3.39 -8.36
N LYS A 184 -2.33 -3.48 -9.59
CA LYS A 184 -3.16 -3.78 -10.76
C LYS A 184 -2.40 -4.76 -11.66
N ASN A 185 -3.06 -5.83 -12.08
CA ASN A 185 -2.45 -6.88 -12.92
C ASN A 185 -1.11 -7.39 -12.32
N ASN A 186 -1.10 -7.69 -11.03
CA ASN A 186 0.07 -8.11 -10.26
C ASN A 186 1.27 -7.13 -10.32
N LYS A 187 1.05 -5.87 -10.64
CA LYS A 187 2.08 -4.82 -10.65
C LYS A 187 1.79 -3.76 -9.60
N ILE A 188 2.81 -3.42 -8.80
CA ILE A 188 2.73 -2.36 -7.80
C ILE A 188 3.09 -1.02 -8.44
N THR A 189 2.19 -0.06 -8.33
CA THR A 189 2.40 1.32 -8.80
C THR A 189 2.12 2.31 -7.69
N CYS A 190 2.87 3.39 -7.61
CA CYS A 190 2.54 4.48 -6.70
C CYS A 190 1.38 5.29 -7.27
N ALA A 191 0.28 5.38 -6.54
CA ALA A 191 -0.90 6.16 -6.95
C ALA A 191 -0.58 7.67 -6.96
N SER A 192 0.25 8.12 -6.02
CA SER A 192 0.75 9.49 -5.93
C SER A 192 2.04 9.51 -5.11
N TRP A 193 3.07 10.15 -5.67
CA TRP A 193 4.33 10.38 -4.94
C TRP A 193 4.22 11.46 -3.86
N ASN A 194 3.06 12.12 -3.74
CA ASN A 194 2.77 13.06 -2.67
C ASN A 194 2.29 12.27 -1.45
N SER A 195 3.18 12.04 -0.50
CA SER A 195 2.87 11.34 0.75
C SER A 195 2.11 12.28 1.68
N LYS A 196 0.92 11.85 2.10
CA LYS A 196 0.04 12.66 2.96
C LYS A 196 0.56 12.68 4.39
N VAL A 197 0.70 13.85 4.98
CA VAL A 197 1.05 13.97 6.41
C VAL A 197 -0.12 13.51 7.26
N THR A 198 0.14 12.57 8.19
CA THR A 198 -0.89 11.95 9.05
C THR A 198 -0.72 12.24 10.53
N GLY A 199 0.48 12.63 10.97
CA GLY A 199 0.79 13.04 12.34
C GLY A 199 0.58 14.53 12.60
N SER A 200 1.38 15.11 13.47
CA SER A 200 1.38 16.56 13.74
C SER A 200 1.59 17.34 12.46
N ARG A 201 0.69 18.28 12.17
CA ARG A 201 0.64 18.97 10.87
C ARG A 201 0.87 20.45 10.97
N THR A 202 0.78 21.00 12.16
CA THR A 202 0.77 22.46 12.37
C THR A 202 2.09 22.89 12.99
N PHE A 203 2.71 23.87 12.36
CA PHE A 203 4.00 24.43 12.72
C PHE A 203 3.97 25.95 12.59
N TYR A 204 5.01 26.60 13.10
CA TYR A 204 5.19 28.05 12.96
C TYR A 204 6.44 28.33 12.13
N ALA A 205 6.31 29.17 11.11
CA ALA A 205 7.45 29.60 10.30
C ALA A 205 8.40 30.46 11.15
N GLN A 206 9.69 30.15 11.14
CA GLN A 206 10.70 30.98 11.83
C GLN A 206 11.12 32.19 11.00
N ASN A 207 10.99 32.09 9.69
CA ASN A 207 11.35 33.16 8.74
C ASN A 207 10.29 33.29 7.65
N SER A 208 10.26 34.44 6.98
CA SER A 208 9.30 34.72 5.90
C SER A 208 9.78 34.14 4.58
N PHE A 209 8.86 33.59 3.80
CA PHE A 209 9.14 33.08 2.46
C PHE A 209 7.87 33.07 1.59
N ARG A 210 8.04 32.90 0.29
CA ARG A 210 6.94 32.78 -0.65
C ARG A 210 6.94 31.38 -1.27
N THR A 211 5.78 30.79 -1.41
CA THR A 211 5.56 29.47 -2.03
C THR A 211 5.24 29.60 -3.52
N SER A 212 5.08 28.48 -4.19
CA SER A 212 4.61 28.38 -5.57
C SER A 212 3.25 27.66 -5.58
N LYS A 213 2.35 28.02 -6.48
CA LYS A 213 1.10 27.27 -6.68
C LYS A 213 1.34 25.88 -7.23
N SER A 214 2.38 25.72 -8.02
CA SER A 214 2.73 24.47 -8.71
C SER A 214 4.01 23.85 -8.18
N MET A 215 3.98 22.56 -7.93
CA MET A 215 5.14 21.75 -7.56
C MET A 215 6.19 21.66 -8.69
N THR A 216 5.78 21.77 -9.93
CA THR A 216 6.68 21.68 -11.12
C THR A 216 7.31 23.01 -11.51
N LYS A 217 6.83 24.13 -10.94
CA LYS A 217 7.28 25.50 -11.24
C LYS A 217 7.69 26.22 -9.96
N LEU A 218 8.57 25.63 -9.14
CA LEU A 218 8.94 26.18 -7.83
C LEU A 218 9.70 27.51 -7.90
N SER A 219 10.30 27.83 -9.04
CA SER A 219 10.92 29.16 -9.29
C SER A 219 9.90 30.27 -9.37
N VAL A 220 8.67 29.97 -9.81
CA VAL A 220 7.57 30.95 -9.86
C VAL A 220 6.97 31.07 -8.47
N LYS A 221 7.19 32.23 -7.82
CA LYS A 221 6.76 32.49 -6.44
C LYS A 221 5.36 33.11 -6.42
N ASP A 222 4.37 32.45 -7.03
CA ASP A 222 2.98 32.89 -7.22
C ASP A 222 1.99 32.35 -6.17
N GLY A 223 2.47 31.51 -5.25
CA GLY A 223 1.70 30.97 -4.14
C GLY A 223 1.60 31.90 -2.94
N PRO A 224 0.98 31.45 -1.83
CA PRO A 224 0.85 32.26 -0.62
C PRO A 224 2.22 32.68 -0.06
N TYR A 225 2.26 33.90 0.46
CA TYR A 225 3.37 34.41 1.25
C TYR A 225 3.19 33.95 2.71
N VAL A 226 4.23 33.41 3.29
CA VAL A 226 4.31 32.99 4.70
C VAL A 226 5.15 34.00 5.45
N ARG A 227 4.64 34.52 6.54
CA ARG A 227 5.37 35.46 7.43
C ARG A 227 6.05 34.72 8.56
N ALA A 228 7.15 35.24 9.07
CA ALA A 228 7.75 34.75 10.31
C ALA A 228 6.71 34.78 11.45
N GLY A 229 6.69 33.72 12.26
CA GLY A 229 5.69 33.52 13.32
C GLY A 229 4.34 33.02 12.85
N GLN A 230 4.10 32.92 11.54
CA GLN A 230 2.80 32.49 11.03
C GLN A 230 2.62 31.00 11.16
N LYS A 231 1.42 30.57 11.58
CA LYS A 231 0.98 29.19 11.66
C LYS A 231 0.74 28.62 10.26
N VAL A 232 1.32 27.46 9.97
CA VAL A 232 1.17 26.73 8.71
C VAL A 232 0.76 25.30 8.99
N THR A 233 0.06 24.68 8.04
CA THR A 233 -0.27 23.25 8.08
C THR A 233 0.47 22.54 6.98
N LEU A 234 1.27 21.54 7.31
CA LEU A 234 1.96 20.68 6.35
C LEU A 234 0.99 19.58 5.87
N ASN A 235 0.72 19.53 4.57
CA ASN A 235 -0.26 18.61 3.99
C ASN A 235 0.40 17.39 3.35
N TYR A 236 1.46 17.63 2.55
CA TYR A 236 2.13 16.60 1.78
C TYR A 236 3.65 16.81 1.80
N ILE A 237 4.35 15.68 1.76
CA ILE A 237 5.79 15.62 1.49
C ILE A 237 5.99 14.78 0.24
N ARG A 238 6.89 15.20 -0.62
CA ARG A 238 7.33 14.44 -1.78
C ARG A 238 8.85 14.41 -1.85
N LEU A 239 9.41 13.22 -2.00
CA LEU A 239 10.82 13.06 -2.36
C LEU A 239 10.94 13.10 -3.89
N ASN A 240 11.64 14.10 -4.42
CA ASN A 240 11.95 14.25 -5.84
C ASN A 240 13.45 14.13 -6.02
N ARG A 241 13.94 12.97 -6.48
CA ARG A 241 15.37 12.60 -6.52
C ARG A 241 15.99 12.70 -5.12
N SER A 242 16.77 13.74 -4.84
CA SER A 242 17.41 14.02 -3.54
C SER A 242 16.80 15.19 -2.78
N THR A 243 15.77 15.84 -3.31
CA THR A 243 15.18 17.05 -2.73
C THR A 243 13.79 16.76 -2.21
N PHE A 244 13.50 17.20 -0.98
CA PHE A 244 12.15 17.16 -0.45
C PHE A 244 11.36 18.38 -0.94
N LEU A 245 10.12 18.12 -1.33
CA LEU A 245 9.13 19.13 -1.68
C LEU A 245 8.00 19.06 -0.67
N TYR A 246 7.53 20.21 -0.24
CA TYR A 246 6.50 20.36 0.78
C TYR A 246 5.31 21.12 0.24
N GLN A 247 4.11 20.62 0.53
CA GLN A 247 2.89 21.41 0.38
C GLN A 247 2.40 21.83 1.74
N ILE A 248 2.21 23.13 1.91
CA ILE A 248 1.63 23.71 3.10
C ILE A 248 0.33 24.46 2.80
N SER A 249 -0.48 24.62 3.83
CA SER A 249 -1.61 25.55 3.83
C SER A 249 -1.35 26.69 4.83
N VAL A 250 -1.66 27.89 4.39
CA VAL A 250 -1.65 29.10 5.23
C VAL A 250 -2.87 29.94 4.88
N ASN A 251 -3.67 30.31 5.87
CA ASN A 251 -4.92 31.05 5.69
C ASN A 251 -5.83 30.49 4.60
N GLY A 252 -6.02 29.15 4.61
CA GLY A 252 -6.86 28.44 3.64
C GLY A 252 -6.27 28.29 2.22
N ARG A 253 -5.10 28.87 1.94
CA ARG A 253 -4.44 28.79 0.63
C ARG A 253 -3.27 27.83 0.66
N THR A 254 -3.09 27.02 -0.39
CA THR A 254 -2.00 26.04 -0.47
C THR A 254 -0.87 26.53 -1.36
N GLY A 255 0.34 26.09 -1.02
CA GLY A 255 1.52 26.35 -1.85
C GLY A 255 2.61 25.34 -1.62
N TRP A 256 3.52 25.23 -2.60
CA TRP A 256 4.65 24.32 -2.61
C TRP A 256 5.97 25.05 -2.42
N PHE A 257 6.92 24.41 -1.75
CA PHE A 257 8.31 24.86 -1.70
C PHE A 257 9.27 23.65 -1.65
N ALA A 258 10.51 23.87 -2.07
CA ALA A 258 11.57 22.89 -1.93
C ALA A 258 12.27 23.05 -0.58
N ASP A 259 12.81 21.95 -0.07
CA ASP A 259 13.63 21.97 1.13
C ASP A 259 14.81 22.94 1.00
N SER A 260 15.06 23.74 2.01
CA SER A 260 16.10 24.76 2.02
C SER A 260 16.53 25.09 3.44
N GLN A 261 17.81 25.37 3.64
CA GLN A 261 18.34 25.86 4.92
C GLN A 261 17.77 27.23 5.32
N SER A 262 17.29 28.01 4.34
CA SER A 262 16.71 29.32 4.57
C SER A 262 15.25 29.27 5.03
N ILE A 263 14.55 28.15 4.93
CA ILE A 263 13.15 27.97 5.39
C ILE A 263 13.17 27.05 6.59
N LYS A 264 12.73 27.57 7.74
CA LYS A 264 12.73 26.86 9.03
C LYS A 264 11.38 26.95 9.71
N PHE A 265 11.03 25.88 10.44
CA PHE A 265 9.83 25.79 11.26
C PHE A 265 10.18 25.42 12.72
N ARG A 266 9.22 25.68 13.63
CA ARG A 266 9.24 25.28 15.04
C ARG A 266 7.87 24.80 15.50
#